data_9708a9ec036eb2c8740f2d6e1af6b8b2
#
_entry.id   9708a9ec036eb2c8740f2d6e1af6b8b2
#
_cell.length_a   1.000
_cell.length_b   1.000
_cell.length_c   1.000
_cell.angle_alpha   90.00
_cell.angle_beta   90.00
_cell.angle_gamma   90.00
#
_symmetry.space_group_name_H-M   'P 1'
#
loop_
_entity.id
_entity.type
_entity.pdbx_description
1 polymer ?
#
loop_
_entity_poly.entity_id
_entity_poly.type
_entity_poly.pdbx_seq_one_letter_code
_entity_poly.pdbx_strand_id
1 'polypeptide(L)'
;TALAYEYGKRVILNPAPASSLNNELLKKTNVILPNRIEAEMLSGIKVTNLKSAHRAVQAISCKGIENVVITLGKEGAFVKEKDKYIMIPAKEVDTIDTTGAGDVFSGALSVSLSEGRSLIEAVEFANAAAAIAVTRIGAQSAIPYRTEINV
;
A
#
# COMPACT_ATOMS: atom_id res chain seq x y z
N THR A 1 -11.30 11.70 6.43
CA THR A 1 -10.77 10.81 7.50
C THR A 1 -11.53 10.99 8.81
N ALA A 2 -11.68 12.24 9.34
CA ALA A 2 -12.38 12.47 10.61
C ALA A 2 -13.80 11.92 10.61
N LEU A 3 -14.62 12.25 9.62
CA LEU A 3 -15.99 11.76 9.48
C LEU A 3 -16.05 10.22 9.40
N ALA A 4 -15.19 9.60 8.59
CA ALA A 4 -15.13 8.14 8.49
C ALA A 4 -14.79 7.50 9.85
N TYR A 5 -13.84 8.07 10.58
CA TYR A 5 -13.47 7.62 11.92
C TYR A 5 -14.64 7.73 12.92
N GLU A 6 -15.39 8.85 12.91
CA GLU A 6 -16.56 9.06 13.75
C GLU A 6 -17.67 8.03 13.49
N TYR A 7 -17.83 7.61 12.24
CA TYR A 7 -18.77 6.54 11.84
C TYR A 7 -18.19 5.13 11.94
N GLY A 8 -17.04 4.94 12.60
CA GLY A 8 -16.42 3.62 12.79
C GLY A 8 -16.01 2.94 11.48
N LYS A 9 -15.75 3.72 10.41
CA LYS A 9 -15.32 3.18 9.12
C LYS A 9 -13.81 3.04 9.07
N ARG A 10 -13.34 1.97 8.41
CA ARG A 10 -11.92 1.78 8.17
C ARG A 10 -11.41 2.81 7.17
N VAL A 11 -10.30 3.46 7.51
CA VAL A 11 -9.63 4.46 6.67
C VAL A 11 -8.34 3.89 6.13
N ILE A 12 -8.24 3.84 4.80
CA ILE A 12 -7.04 3.49 4.06
C ILE A 12 -6.55 4.78 3.40
N LEU A 13 -5.32 5.19 3.69
CA LEU A 13 -4.74 6.44 3.18
C LEU A 13 -3.60 6.13 2.21
N ASN A 14 -3.78 6.50 0.94
CA ASN A 14 -2.69 6.61 -0.03
C ASN A 14 -2.22 8.08 -0.02
N PRO A 15 -1.01 8.39 0.49
CA PRO A 15 -0.54 9.76 0.66
C PRO A 15 0.07 10.36 -0.63
N ALA A 16 -0.59 10.17 -1.76
CA ALA A 16 -0.17 10.66 -3.07
C ALA A 16 -0.96 11.94 -3.47
N PRO A 17 -0.30 13.02 -3.90
CA PRO A 17 1.15 13.24 -3.84
C PRO A 17 1.66 13.42 -2.41
N ALA A 18 2.93 13.08 -2.20
CA ALA A 18 3.56 13.21 -0.90
C ALA A 18 3.46 14.63 -0.35
N SER A 19 2.91 14.76 0.84
CA SER A 19 2.77 16.02 1.58
C SER A 19 2.94 15.78 3.07
N SER A 20 3.17 16.83 3.84
CA SER A 20 3.18 16.73 5.28
C SER A 20 1.78 16.39 5.80
N LEU A 21 1.65 15.29 6.53
CA LEU A 21 0.41 14.88 7.16
C LEU A 21 0.45 15.22 8.65
N ASN A 22 -0.64 15.78 9.17
CA ASN A 22 -0.71 16.03 10.59
C ASN A 22 -0.97 14.74 11.39
N ASN A 23 -0.52 14.71 12.63
CA ASN A 23 -0.63 13.52 13.48
C ASN A 23 -2.08 13.12 13.78
N GLU A 24 -3.02 14.07 13.81
CA GLU A 24 -4.44 13.77 14.04
C GLU A 24 -5.07 13.01 12.88
N LEU A 25 -4.65 13.30 11.64
CA LEU A 25 -5.05 12.51 10.47
C LEU A 25 -4.48 11.10 10.57
N LEU A 26 -3.20 10.99 10.92
CA LEU A 26 -2.50 9.71 10.99
C LEU A 26 -3.10 8.80 12.06
N LYS A 27 -3.43 9.31 13.24
CA LYS A 27 -4.10 8.56 14.32
C LYS A 27 -5.48 8.01 13.93
N LYS A 28 -6.16 8.66 12.97
CA LYS A 28 -7.47 8.24 12.45
C LYS A 28 -7.37 7.37 11.19
N THR A 29 -6.15 6.97 10.83
CA THR A 29 -5.85 6.13 9.65
C THR A 29 -5.57 4.70 10.10
N ASN A 30 -6.31 3.74 9.55
CA ASN A 30 -6.13 2.33 9.90
C ASN A 30 -4.98 1.68 9.11
N VAL A 31 -4.81 2.08 7.84
CA VAL A 31 -3.74 1.59 6.97
C VAL A 31 -3.21 2.76 6.16
N ILE A 32 -1.90 2.93 6.09
CA ILE A 32 -1.25 3.89 5.18
C ILE A 32 -0.43 3.16 4.12
N LEU A 33 -0.52 3.63 2.86
CA LEU A 33 0.05 3.00 1.67
C LEU A 33 1.05 3.93 0.95
N PRO A 34 2.17 4.32 1.56
CA PRO A 34 3.18 5.11 0.86
C PRO A 34 3.98 4.27 -0.14
N ASN A 35 4.40 4.88 -1.25
CA ASN A 35 5.50 4.39 -2.05
C ASN A 35 6.86 4.76 -1.40
N ARG A 36 7.99 4.42 -2.04
CA ARG A 36 9.34 4.71 -1.50
C ARG A 36 9.57 6.19 -1.23
N ILE A 37 9.15 7.06 -2.14
CA ILE A 37 9.34 8.52 -2.05
C ILE A 37 8.48 9.08 -0.92
N GLU A 38 7.23 8.68 -0.86
CA GLU A 38 6.29 9.08 0.18
C GLU A 38 6.71 8.57 1.56
N ALA A 39 7.21 7.33 1.63
CA ALA A 39 7.75 6.77 2.85
C ALA A 39 8.99 7.53 3.34
N GLU A 40 9.88 7.96 2.42
CA GLU A 40 11.02 8.81 2.74
C GLU A 40 10.55 10.16 3.30
N MET A 41 9.58 10.82 2.68
CA MET A 41 9.04 12.11 3.14
C MET A 41 8.35 11.98 4.51
N LEU A 42 7.61 10.91 4.73
CA LEU A 42 6.91 10.68 5.99
C LEU A 42 7.83 10.29 7.14
N SER A 43 8.90 9.53 6.86
CA SER A 43 9.81 8.98 7.87
C SER A 43 11.12 9.75 8.04
N GLY A 44 11.52 10.53 7.03
CA GLY A 44 12.87 11.11 6.93
C GLY A 44 13.96 10.08 6.59
N ILE A 45 13.57 8.85 6.20
CA ILE A 45 14.51 7.74 5.94
C ILE A 45 14.40 7.29 4.49
N LYS A 46 15.50 7.39 3.73
CA LYS A 46 15.56 6.91 2.36
C LYS A 46 15.41 5.38 2.29
N VAL A 47 14.41 4.92 1.54
CA VAL A 47 14.09 3.50 1.41
C VAL A 47 14.84 2.91 0.21
N THR A 48 15.95 2.23 0.47
CA THR A 48 16.84 1.63 -0.55
C THR A 48 16.93 0.10 -0.46
N ASN A 49 16.56 -0.47 0.68
CA ASN A 49 16.63 -1.91 0.94
C ASN A 49 15.67 -2.28 2.08
N LEU A 50 15.52 -3.57 2.39
CA LEU A 50 14.63 -4.06 3.45
C LEU A 50 14.94 -3.47 4.83
N LYS A 51 16.22 -3.26 5.17
CA LYS A 51 16.61 -2.68 6.46
C LYS A 51 16.16 -1.23 6.59
N SER A 52 16.28 -0.43 5.52
CA SER A 52 15.78 0.95 5.50
C SER A 52 14.25 1.00 5.42
N ALA A 53 13.61 0.08 4.72
CA ALA A 53 12.15 -0.06 4.70
C ALA A 53 11.60 -0.34 6.11
N HIS A 54 12.21 -1.27 6.83
CA HIS A 54 11.84 -1.57 8.22
C HIS A 54 11.96 -0.34 9.13
N ARG A 55 13.06 0.41 9.04
CA ARG A 55 13.24 1.65 9.82
C ARG A 55 12.22 2.73 9.45
N ALA A 56 11.93 2.89 8.16
CA ALA A 56 10.92 3.84 7.68
C ALA A 56 9.53 3.49 8.21
N VAL A 57 9.15 2.22 8.14
CA VAL A 57 7.87 1.73 8.69
C VAL A 57 7.78 1.98 10.18
N GLN A 58 8.84 1.74 10.95
CA GLN A 58 8.86 2.03 12.39
C GLN A 58 8.65 3.53 12.67
N ALA A 59 9.37 4.40 11.95
CA ALA A 59 9.24 5.85 12.11
C ALA A 59 7.84 6.37 11.76
N ILE A 60 7.21 5.81 10.71
CA ILE A 60 5.83 6.13 10.34
C ILE A 60 4.85 5.64 11.42
N SER A 61 5.06 4.41 11.89
CA SER A 61 4.19 3.79 12.92
C SER A 61 4.24 4.53 14.25
N CYS A 62 5.39 5.08 14.64
CA CYS A 62 5.52 5.92 15.85
C CYS A 62 4.65 7.19 15.82
N LYS A 63 4.11 7.57 14.66
CA LYS A 63 3.15 8.69 14.51
C LYS A 63 1.70 8.29 14.84
N GLY A 64 1.47 7.04 15.28
CA GLY A 64 0.18 6.54 15.72
C GLY A 64 -0.56 5.67 14.70
N ILE A 65 0.12 5.21 13.64
CA ILE A 65 -0.47 4.30 12.64
C ILE A 65 -0.02 2.87 12.92
N GLU A 66 -0.98 1.99 13.11
CA GLU A 66 -0.70 0.59 13.43
C GLU A 66 -0.24 -0.22 12.23
N ASN A 67 -0.84 0.02 11.06
CA ASN A 67 -0.60 -0.76 9.86
C ASN A 67 -0.01 0.13 8.73
N VAL A 68 1.16 -0.26 8.25
CA VAL A 68 1.90 0.45 7.20
C VAL A 68 2.27 -0.51 6.09
N VAL A 69 1.99 -0.14 4.85
CA VAL A 69 2.36 -0.91 3.66
C VAL A 69 3.17 -0.01 2.74
N ILE A 70 4.48 -0.22 2.65
CA ILE A 70 5.34 0.51 1.69
C ILE A 70 5.39 -0.28 0.38
N THR A 71 4.86 0.30 -0.70
CA THR A 71 5.00 -0.29 -2.02
C THR A 71 6.40 -0.06 -2.58
N LEU A 72 7.03 -1.13 -3.07
CA LEU A 72 8.43 -1.17 -3.51
C LEU A 72 8.56 -1.44 -5.02
N GLY A 73 7.49 -1.22 -5.79
CA GLY A 73 7.42 -1.48 -7.22
C GLY A 73 7.62 -2.96 -7.52
N LYS A 74 8.52 -3.29 -8.44
CA LYS A 74 8.80 -4.68 -8.84
C LYS A 74 9.30 -5.59 -7.71
N GLU A 75 9.74 -5.05 -6.59
CA GLU A 75 10.13 -5.85 -5.43
C GLU A 75 8.92 -6.31 -4.60
N GLY A 76 7.74 -5.66 -4.75
CA GLY A 76 6.53 -5.98 -4.01
C GLY A 76 6.19 -4.94 -2.95
N ALA A 77 5.84 -5.37 -1.74
CA ALA A 77 5.46 -4.50 -0.65
C ALA A 77 6.05 -4.94 0.69
N PHE A 78 6.51 -3.97 1.48
CA PHE A 78 6.94 -4.20 2.86
C PHE A 78 5.83 -3.80 3.82
N VAL A 79 5.35 -4.75 4.61
CA VAL A 79 4.15 -4.63 5.45
C VAL A 79 4.53 -4.65 6.92
N LYS A 80 3.96 -3.73 7.68
CA LYS A 80 3.82 -3.83 9.14
C LYS A 80 2.35 -3.97 9.47
N GLU A 81 1.99 -5.07 10.11
CA GLU A 81 0.68 -5.32 10.70
C GLU A 81 0.87 -5.57 12.20
N LYS A 82 0.43 -4.65 13.04
CA LYS A 82 0.70 -4.67 14.49
C LYS A 82 2.20 -4.80 14.76
N ASP A 83 2.64 -5.89 15.35
CA ASP A 83 4.05 -6.16 15.68
C ASP A 83 4.77 -7.04 14.65
N LYS A 84 4.08 -7.43 13.57
CA LYS A 84 4.63 -8.27 12.50
C LYS A 84 5.17 -7.42 11.36
N TYR A 85 6.31 -7.83 10.82
CA TYR A 85 6.95 -7.22 9.66
C TYR A 85 7.19 -8.29 8.62
N ILE A 86 6.73 -8.08 7.40
CA ILE A 86 6.87 -9.05 6.33
C ILE A 86 7.13 -8.36 5.00
N MET A 87 8.00 -8.96 4.19
CA MET A 87 8.16 -8.62 2.78
C MET A 87 7.29 -9.54 1.95
N ILE A 88 6.37 -8.97 1.18
CA ILE A 88 5.51 -9.70 0.24
C ILE A 88 6.02 -9.39 -1.16
N PRO A 89 6.65 -10.36 -1.86
CA PRO A 89 7.22 -10.12 -3.17
C PRO A 89 6.14 -9.86 -4.21
N ALA A 90 6.45 -9.04 -5.23
CA ALA A 90 5.61 -8.93 -6.41
C ALA A 90 5.71 -10.19 -7.28
N LYS A 91 4.69 -10.44 -8.10
CA LYS A 91 4.80 -11.45 -9.17
C LYS A 91 5.68 -10.89 -10.29
N GLU A 92 6.64 -11.69 -10.74
CA GLU A 92 7.45 -11.34 -11.91
C GLU A 92 6.61 -11.39 -13.18
N VAL A 93 6.61 -10.29 -13.92
CA VAL A 93 5.86 -10.14 -15.17
C VAL A 93 6.63 -9.22 -16.13
N ASP A 94 6.37 -9.36 -17.43
CA ASP A 94 6.87 -8.45 -18.44
C ASP A 94 6.10 -7.13 -18.35
N THR A 95 6.74 -6.10 -17.83
CA THR A 95 6.14 -4.79 -17.61
C THR A 95 6.08 -3.99 -18.93
N ILE A 96 4.88 -3.55 -19.30
CA ILE A 96 4.63 -2.72 -20.48
C ILE A 96 4.42 -1.26 -20.06
N ASP A 97 3.55 -1.01 -19.06
CA ASP A 97 3.20 0.34 -18.60
C ASP A 97 2.94 0.30 -17.08
N THR A 98 3.55 1.20 -16.32
CA THR A 98 3.37 1.28 -14.85
C THR A 98 2.33 2.33 -14.43
N THR A 99 1.70 2.99 -15.40
CA THR A 99 0.69 4.03 -15.14
C THR A 99 -0.48 3.46 -14.34
N GLY A 100 -0.80 4.10 -13.22
CA GLY A 100 -1.92 3.68 -12.36
C GLY A 100 -1.70 2.40 -11.54
N ALA A 101 -0.52 1.77 -11.61
CA ALA A 101 -0.26 0.52 -10.85
C ALA A 101 -0.46 0.69 -9.34
N GLY A 102 -0.07 1.85 -8.78
CA GLY A 102 -0.31 2.19 -7.38
C GLY A 102 -1.79 2.35 -7.04
N ASP A 103 -2.59 2.90 -7.97
CA ASP A 103 -4.02 3.06 -7.80
C ASP A 103 -4.74 1.71 -7.86
N VAL A 104 -4.33 0.84 -8.80
CA VAL A 104 -4.83 -0.55 -8.88
C VAL A 104 -4.50 -1.30 -7.60
N PHE A 105 -3.27 -1.19 -7.09
CA PHE A 105 -2.87 -1.78 -5.82
C PHE A 105 -3.77 -1.29 -4.67
N SER A 106 -3.96 0.02 -4.55
CA SER A 106 -4.76 0.64 -3.49
C SER A 106 -6.23 0.22 -3.57
N GLY A 107 -6.80 0.17 -4.77
CA GLY A 107 -8.17 -0.29 -5.02
C GLY A 107 -8.34 -1.77 -4.68
N ALA A 108 -7.46 -2.63 -5.17
CA ALA A 108 -7.50 -4.07 -4.91
C ALA A 108 -7.32 -4.39 -3.41
N LEU A 109 -6.40 -3.72 -2.73
CA LEU A 109 -6.23 -3.84 -1.29
C LEU A 109 -7.50 -3.47 -0.53
N SER A 110 -8.14 -2.36 -0.92
CA SER A 110 -9.38 -1.87 -0.30
C SER A 110 -10.52 -2.87 -0.46
N VAL A 111 -10.68 -3.45 -1.65
CA VAL A 111 -11.68 -4.50 -1.93
C VAL A 111 -11.43 -5.71 -1.06
N SER A 112 -10.20 -6.22 -1.05
CA SER A 112 -9.82 -7.42 -0.30
C SER A 112 -10.03 -7.26 1.21
N LEU A 113 -9.68 -6.09 1.76
CA LEU A 113 -9.95 -5.75 3.17
C LEU A 113 -11.45 -5.63 3.46
N SER A 114 -12.26 -5.16 2.51
CA SER A 114 -13.73 -5.08 2.68
C SER A 114 -14.40 -6.46 2.66
N GLU A 115 -13.78 -7.43 1.98
CA GLU A 115 -14.16 -8.85 1.99
C GLU A 115 -13.77 -9.57 3.29
N GLY A 116 -13.13 -8.88 4.24
CA GLY A 116 -12.77 -9.42 5.56
C GLY A 116 -11.43 -10.16 5.59
N ARG A 117 -10.62 -10.10 4.54
CA ARG A 117 -9.29 -10.70 4.54
C ARG A 117 -8.34 -9.96 5.48
N SER A 118 -7.30 -10.65 5.94
CA SER A 118 -6.17 -10.05 6.67
C SER A 118 -5.42 -9.04 5.80
N LEU A 119 -4.62 -8.16 6.43
CA LEU A 119 -3.82 -7.19 5.67
C LEU A 119 -2.80 -7.89 4.76
N ILE A 120 -2.21 -8.98 5.22
CA ILE A 120 -1.23 -9.77 4.44
C ILE A 120 -1.89 -10.32 3.18
N GLU A 121 -3.03 -11.03 3.31
CA GLU A 121 -3.79 -11.56 2.17
C GLU A 121 -4.26 -10.45 1.22
N ALA A 122 -4.64 -9.29 1.77
CA ALA A 122 -5.04 -8.14 0.98
C ALA A 122 -3.88 -7.55 0.18
N VAL A 123 -2.67 -7.53 0.73
CA VAL A 123 -1.46 -7.09 0.00
C VAL A 123 -1.06 -8.11 -1.07
N GLU A 124 -1.15 -9.41 -0.80
CA GLU A 124 -0.91 -10.46 -1.81
C GLU A 124 -1.87 -10.30 -3.00
N PHE A 125 -3.16 -10.10 -2.71
CA PHE A 125 -4.17 -9.83 -3.73
C PHE A 125 -3.90 -8.54 -4.51
N ALA A 126 -3.50 -7.46 -3.83
CA ALA A 126 -3.16 -6.19 -4.45
C ALA A 126 -1.89 -6.28 -5.32
N ASN A 127 -0.87 -7.01 -4.89
CA ASN A 127 0.32 -7.30 -5.71
C ASN A 127 -0.05 -8.06 -7.00
N ALA A 128 -0.94 -9.05 -6.91
CA ALA A 128 -1.39 -9.80 -8.08
C ALA A 128 -2.17 -8.91 -9.06
N ALA A 129 -3.06 -8.06 -8.57
CA ALA A 129 -3.79 -7.10 -9.37
C ALA A 129 -2.88 -6.10 -10.08
N ALA A 130 -1.93 -5.51 -9.33
CA ALA A 130 -0.95 -4.57 -9.88
C ALA A 130 -0.03 -5.23 -10.91
N ALA A 131 0.37 -6.49 -10.69
CA ALA A 131 1.18 -7.26 -11.65
C ALA A 131 0.45 -7.46 -12.99
N ILE A 132 -0.86 -7.73 -12.98
CA ILE A 132 -1.66 -7.81 -14.20
C ILE A 132 -1.75 -6.42 -14.86
N ALA A 133 -2.01 -5.37 -14.09
CA ALA A 133 -2.16 -4.03 -14.64
C ALA A 133 -0.92 -3.58 -15.41
N VAL A 134 0.29 -3.80 -14.88
CA VAL A 134 1.53 -3.35 -15.55
C VAL A 134 1.86 -4.10 -16.83
N THR A 135 1.16 -5.19 -17.16
CA THR A 135 1.27 -5.88 -18.47
C THR A 135 0.37 -5.28 -19.54
N ARG A 136 -0.34 -4.18 -19.25
CA ARG A 136 -1.31 -3.55 -20.15
C ARG A 136 -1.02 -2.05 -20.31
N ILE A 137 -1.39 -1.48 -21.43
CA ILE A 137 -1.23 -0.04 -21.68
C ILE A 137 -2.40 0.73 -21.07
N GLY A 138 -2.08 1.84 -20.42
CA GLY A 138 -3.04 2.81 -19.88
C GLY A 138 -3.37 2.60 -18.41
N ALA A 139 -4.14 3.51 -17.84
CA ALA A 139 -4.53 3.49 -16.42
C ALA A 139 -5.83 2.71 -16.21
N GLN A 140 -6.98 3.26 -16.60
CA GLN A 140 -8.28 2.62 -16.40
C GLN A 140 -8.45 1.32 -17.20
N SER A 141 -7.96 1.31 -18.46
CA SER A 141 -8.02 0.14 -19.34
C SER A 141 -7.16 -1.03 -18.85
N ALA A 142 -6.17 -0.76 -18.01
CA ALA A 142 -5.26 -1.76 -17.46
C ALA A 142 -5.81 -2.45 -16.19
N ILE A 143 -6.87 -1.91 -15.56
CA ILE A 143 -7.44 -2.47 -14.32
C ILE A 143 -7.97 -3.89 -14.60
N PRO A 144 -7.49 -4.91 -13.86
CA PRO A 144 -7.98 -6.27 -14.05
C PRO A 144 -9.38 -6.47 -13.46
N TYR A 145 -10.16 -7.35 -14.08
CA TYR A 145 -11.37 -7.84 -13.47
C TYR A 145 -11.06 -8.80 -12.31
N ARG A 146 -11.97 -8.89 -11.36
CA ARG A 146 -11.84 -9.75 -10.17
C ARG A 146 -11.50 -11.21 -10.52
N THR A 147 -12.08 -11.71 -11.62
CA THR A 147 -11.89 -13.09 -12.11
C THR A 147 -10.51 -13.36 -12.70
N GLU A 148 -9.74 -12.32 -13.00
CA GLU A 148 -8.37 -12.45 -13.55
C GLU A 148 -7.32 -12.54 -12.43
N ILE A 149 -7.69 -12.18 -11.20
CA ILE A 149 -6.77 -12.11 -10.06
C ILE A 149 -6.80 -13.45 -9.32
N ASN A 150 -5.76 -14.26 -9.54
CA ASN A 150 -5.60 -15.58 -8.91
C ASN A 150 -4.59 -15.48 -7.75
N VAL A 151 -5.08 -15.60 -6.52
CA VAL A 151 -4.33 -15.67 -5.24
C VAL A 151 -5.04 -16.62 -4.29
#